data_997200b97e5660273eea7aaf077418c0
#
_entry.id   997200b97e5660273eea7aaf077418c0
#
_cell.length_a   1.000
_cell.length_b   1.000
_cell.length_c   1.000
_cell.angle_alpha   90.00
_cell.angle_beta   90.00
_cell.angle_gamma   90.00
#
_symmetry.space_group_name_H-M   'P 1'
#
loop_
_entity.id
_entity.type
_entity.pdbx_description
1 polymer ?
#
loop_
_entity_poly.entity_id
_entity_poly.type
_entity_poly.pdbx_seq_one_letter_code
_entity_poly.pdbx_strand_id
1 'polypeptide(L)'
;MAAQRRSYETGHKPKCLVIVDDTTEWDRAVYYASRWAIRSGGGVVMLRIIETEEQNQQWLGVADIMRAEAREDADAALDRAAGRVNGIGAITPERIIREGDPVAQILDAIDKDADLALLVLAANPGPEGPGPLITMITGVIGSFPIPVTIVAGDLSDTDIDALS
;
A
#
# COMPACT_ATOMS: atom_id res chain seq x y z
N MET A 1 -10.49 -4.70 18.51
CA MET A 1 -10.26 -3.25 18.67
C MET A 1 -8.98 -2.85 17.99
N ALA A 2 -9.01 -1.80 17.21
CA ALA A 2 -7.80 -1.26 16.60
C ALA A 2 -6.90 -0.66 17.68
N ALA A 3 -5.58 -0.83 17.53
CA ALA A 3 -4.61 -0.22 18.44
C ALA A 3 -4.69 1.31 18.36
N GLN A 4 -4.44 1.96 19.47
CA GLN A 4 -4.42 3.42 19.52
C GLN A 4 -3.34 3.98 18.59
N ARG A 5 -3.69 4.98 17.79
CA ARG A 5 -2.73 5.65 16.89
C ARG A 5 -1.76 6.53 17.69
N ARG A 6 -0.49 6.49 17.31
CA ARG A 6 0.58 7.19 18.00
C ARG A 6 1.45 8.06 17.08
N SER A 7 1.04 8.20 15.84
CA SER A 7 1.83 8.81 14.75
C SER A 7 2.31 10.24 15.04
N TYR A 8 1.58 10.99 15.84
CA TYR A 8 1.94 12.38 16.20
C TYR A 8 2.40 12.56 17.64
N GLU A 9 2.60 11.47 18.39
CA GLU A 9 3.18 11.54 19.72
C GLU A 9 4.67 11.90 19.67
N THR A 10 5.19 12.49 20.74
CA THR A 10 6.61 12.84 20.86
C THR A 10 7.48 11.59 20.67
N GLY A 11 8.46 11.68 19.78
CA GLY A 11 9.34 10.57 19.42
C GLY A 11 8.80 9.66 18.32
N HIS A 12 7.58 9.90 17.84
CA HIS A 12 6.96 9.21 16.72
C HIS A 12 6.91 10.07 15.47
N LYS A 13 6.78 9.45 14.30
CA LYS A 13 6.57 10.13 13.02
C LYS A 13 5.38 9.50 12.32
N PRO A 14 4.51 10.29 11.67
CA PRO A 14 3.42 9.74 10.91
C PRO A 14 3.94 8.96 9.71
N LYS A 15 3.33 7.81 9.44
CA LYS A 15 3.66 6.97 8.29
C LYS A 15 2.44 6.82 7.39
N CYS A 16 2.70 6.80 6.09
CA CYS A 16 1.72 6.55 5.06
C CYS A 16 1.85 5.11 4.57
N LEU A 17 0.75 4.37 4.58
CA LEU A 17 0.70 3.02 4.01
C LEU A 17 0.30 3.12 2.54
N VAL A 18 1.05 2.48 1.67
CA VAL A 18 0.74 2.39 0.25
C VAL A 18 0.80 0.94 -0.20
N ILE A 19 -0.12 0.57 -1.09
CA ILE A 19 -0.19 -0.80 -1.61
C ILE A 19 0.53 -0.84 -2.95
N VAL A 20 1.51 -1.74 -3.06
CA VAL A 20 2.26 -1.96 -4.29
C VAL A 20 1.71 -3.22 -4.95
N ASP A 21 0.90 -3.05 -5.97
CA ASP A 21 0.25 -4.12 -6.72
C ASP A 21 0.72 -4.14 -8.19
N ASP A 22 0.05 -4.92 -9.04
CA ASP A 22 0.41 -5.05 -10.45
C ASP A 22 -0.40 -4.13 -11.36
N THR A 23 -1.17 -3.20 -10.80
CA THR A 23 -1.93 -2.22 -11.58
C THR A 23 -0.99 -1.20 -12.21
N THR A 24 -1.43 -0.58 -13.30
CA THR A 24 -0.63 0.48 -13.94
C THR A 24 -0.60 1.76 -13.11
N GLU A 25 -1.62 1.98 -12.29
CA GLU A 25 -1.77 3.19 -11.46
C GLU A 25 -1.04 3.13 -10.11
N TRP A 26 -0.38 2.01 -9.76
CA TRP A 26 0.33 1.90 -8.47
C TRP A 26 1.31 3.06 -8.23
N ASP A 27 1.95 3.54 -9.28
CA ASP A 27 2.92 4.62 -9.20
C ASP A 27 2.30 5.92 -8.67
N ARG A 28 1.04 6.17 -8.99
CA ARG A 28 0.35 7.38 -8.52
C ARG A 28 0.18 7.40 -7.01
N ALA A 29 -0.13 6.26 -6.42
CA ALA A 29 -0.22 6.12 -4.96
C ALA A 29 1.16 6.28 -4.32
N VAL A 30 2.19 5.66 -4.86
CA VAL A 30 3.57 5.76 -4.36
C VAL A 30 4.09 7.19 -4.49
N TYR A 31 3.82 7.86 -5.59
CA TYR A 31 4.24 9.25 -5.79
C TYR A 31 3.57 10.18 -4.76
N TYR A 32 2.26 10.07 -4.59
CA TYR A 32 1.52 10.86 -3.60
C TYR A 32 2.04 10.60 -2.19
N ALA A 33 2.20 9.33 -1.81
CA ALA A 33 2.69 8.96 -0.48
C ALA A 33 4.09 9.52 -0.19
N SER A 34 4.96 9.48 -1.18
CA SER A 34 6.33 10.01 -1.06
C SER A 34 6.33 11.53 -0.89
N ARG A 35 5.52 12.25 -1.65
CA ARG A 35 5.40 13.71 -1.51
C ARG A 35 4.80 14.08 -0.15
N TRP A 36 3.76 13.36 0.27
CA TRP A 36 3.17 13.55 1.59
C TRP A 36 4.20 13.35 2.70
N ALA A 37 4.99 12.28 2.63
CA ALA A 37 6.02 11.98 3.63
C ALA A 37 7.11 13.06 3.68
N ILE A 38 7.54 13.56 2.53
CA ILE A 38 8.52 14.67 2.46
C ILE A 38 7.97 15.91 3.18
N ARG A 39 6.74 16.26 2.90
CA ARG A 39 6.13 17.49 3.46
C ARG A 39 5.78 17.37 4.94
N SER A 40 5.35 16.19 5.38
CA SER A 40 4.97 15.96 6.78
C SER A 40 6.16 15.62 7.69
N GLY A 41 7.32 15.35 7.11
CA GLY A 41 8.46 14.80 7.85
C GLY A 41 8.25 13.35 8.28
N GLY A 42 7.31 12.67 7.65
CA GLY A 42 6.94 11.29 7.96
C GLY A 42 7.66 10.25 7.12
N GLY A 43 7.10 9.04 7.09
CA GLY A 43 7.65 7.90 6.38
C GLY A 43 6.65 7.23 5.45
N VAL A 44 7.14 6.32 4.64
CA VAL A 44 6.34 5.49 3.72
C VAL A 44 6.53 4.02 4.08
N VAL A 45 5.43 3.31 4.20
CA VAL A 45 5.40 1.85 4.35
C VAL A 45 4.76 1.26 3.10
N MET A 46 5.50 0.43 2.40
CA MET A 46 5.02 -0.24 1.18
C MET A 46 4.58 -1.65 1.54
N LEU A 47 3.34 -1.98 1.22
CA LEU A 47 2.75 -3.29 1.46
C LEU A 47 2.47 -3.97 0.12
N ARG A 48 3.01 -5.17 -0.04
CA ARG A 48 2.68 -6.08 -1.14
C ARG A 48 1.90 -7.25 -0.58
N ILE A 49 0.73 -7.51 -1.13
CA ILE A 49 -0.12 -8.61 -0.70
C ILE A 49 -0.11 -9.70 -1.75
N ILE A 50 0.23 -10.91 -1.32
CA ILE A 50 0.13 -12.12 -2.11
C ILE A 50 -1.21 -12.76 -1.76
N GLU A 51 -2.14 -12.80 -2.72
CA GLU A 51 -3.41 -13.45 -2.51
C GLU A 51 -3.22 -14.97 -2.56
N THR A 52 -3.68 -15.66 -1.53
CA THR A 52 -3.61 -17.11 -1.49
C THR A 52 -4.94 -17.71 -1.94
N GLU A 53 -4.87 -18.63 -2.90
CA GLU A 53 -6.02 -19.43 -3.30
C GLU A 53 -6.03 -20.72 -2.47
N GLU A 54 -7.06 -20.93 -1.67
CA GLU A 54 -7.22 -22.11 -0.84
C GLU A 54 -7.44 -23.41 -1.65
N GLN A 55 -7.66 -23.29 -2.96
CA GLN A 55 -8.10 -24.38 -3.81
C GLN A 55 -7.01 -25.36 -4.25
N ASN A 56 -5.74 -25.09 -3.91
CA ASN A 56 -4.61 -25.87 -4.44
C ASN A 56 -3.95 -26.82 -3.43
N GLN A 57 -4.67 -27.26 -2.41
CA GLN A 57 -4.14 -28.24 -1.44
C GLN A 57 -3.76 -29.59 -2.06
N GLN A 58 -4.26 -29.89 -3.26
CA GLN A 58 -3.97 -31.15 -3.95
C GLN A 58 -2.57 -31.21 -4.61
N TRP A 59 -1.89 -30.08 -4.71
CA TRP A 59 -0.62 -29.95 -5.43
C TRP A 59 0.43 -29.25 -4.57
N LEU A 60 0.75 -29.83 -3.42
CA LEU A 60 1.64 -29.21 -2.42
C LEU A 60 2.99 -28.78 -3.01
N GLY A 61 3.60 -29.59 -3.88
CA GLY A 61 4.88 -29.24 -4.52
C GLY A 61 4.76 -28.05 -5.49
N VAL A 62 3.67 -28.00 -6.26
CA VAL A 62 3.39 -26.91 -7.19
C VAL A 62 3.03 -25.64 -6.42
N ALA A 63 2.26 -25.77 -5.34
CA ALA A 63 1.90 -24.65 -4.48
C ALA A 63 3.14 -23.98 -3.86
N ASP A 64 4.12 -24.78 -3.44
CA ASP A 64 5.36 -24.26 -2.87
C ASP A 64 6.19 -23.50 -3.92
N ILE A 65 6.27 -24.02 -5.16
CA ILE A 65 6.94 -23.33 -6.26
C ILE A 65 6.22 -22.03 -6.61
N MET A 66 4.90 -22.05 -6.73
CA MET A 66 4.11 -20.85 -7.02
C MET A 66 4.23 -19.79 -5.92
N ARG A 67 4.29 -20.22 -4.67
CA ARG A 67 4.50 -19.33 -3.54
C ARG A 67 5.87 -18.68 -3.57
N ALA A 68 6.91 -19.46 -3.91
CA ALA A 68 8.28 -18.93 -4.06
C ALA A 68 8.36 -17.93 -5.20
N GLU A 69 7.73 -18.21 -6.35
CA GLU A 69 7.66 -17.28 -7.48
C GLU A 69 6.90 -16.00 -7.12
N ALA A 70 5.77 -16.13 -6.44
CA ALA A 70 4.98 -14.97 -6.00
C ALA A 70 5.77 -14.10 -5.03
N ARG A 71 6.59 -14.70 -4.18
CA ARG A 71 7.44 -13.98 -3.25
C ARG A 71 8.59 -13.25 -3.96
N GLU A 72 9.19 -13.88 -4.96
CA GLU A 72 10.20 -13.23 -5.82
C GLU A 72 9.59 -12.06 -6.59
N ASP A 73 8.40 -12.22 -7.14
CA ASP A 73 7.67 -11.15 -7.82
C ASP A 73 7.34 -10.00 -6.87
N ALA A 74 6.96 -10.33 -5.64
CA ALA A 74 6.69 -9.34 -4.60
C ALA A 74 7.94 -8.53 -4.26
N ASP A 75 9.07 -9.20 -4.06
CA ASP A 75 10.35 -8.54 -3.79
C ASP A 75 10.76 -7.63 -4.96
N ALA A 76 10.61 -8.09 -6.21
CA ALA A 76 10.92 -7.30 -7.39
C ALA A 76 10.01 -6.07 -7.51
N ALA A 77 8.71 -6.21 -7.22
CA ALA A 77 7.77 -5.09 -7.22
C ALA A 77 8.14 -4.06 -6.16
N LEU A 78 8.50 -4.51 -4.96
CA LEU A 78 8.93 -3.62 -3.87
C LEU A 78 10.26 -2.94 -4.19
N ASP A 79 11.20 -3.61 -4.86
CA ASP A 79 12.44 -3.00 -5.31
C ASP A 79 12.18 -1.86 -6.29
N ARG A 80 11.28 -2.06 -7.27
CA ARG A 80 10.89 -1.00 -8.21
C ARG A 80 10.25 0.19 -7.49
N ALA A 81 9.33 -0.08 -6.57
CA ALA A 81 8.67 0.96 -5.80
C ALA A 81 9.64 1.72 -4.89
N ALA A 82 10.55 1.02 -4.23
CA ALA A 82 11.59 1.66 -3.40
C ALA A 82 12.51 2.56 -4.23
N GLY A 83 12.89 2.12 -5.43
CA GLY A 83 13.67 2.94 -6.37
C GLY A 83 12.91 4.20 -6.77
N ARG A 84 11.60 4.09 -6.98
CA ARG A 84 10.75 5.24 -7.26
C ARG A 84 10.70 6.23 -6.10
N VAL A 85 10.49 5.73 -4.87
CA VAL A 85 10.48 6.55 -3.65
C VAL A 85 11.81 7.29 -3.49
N ASN A 86 12.92 6.58 -3.62
CA ASN A 86 14.26 7.15 -3.48
C ASN A 86 14.54 8.24 -4.54
N GLY A 87 13.99 8.09 -5.73
CA GLY A 87 14.10 9.08 -6.80
C GLY A 87 13.28 10.36 -6.58
N ILE A 88 12.26 10.29 -5.71
CA ILE A 88 11.42 11.45 -5.38
C ILE A 88 12.02 12.27 -4.24
N GLY A 89 12.60 11.62 -3.25
CA GLY A 89 13.20 12.30 -2.10
C GLY A 89 14.04 11.38 -1.21
N ALA A 90 14.64 11.94 -0.19
CA ALA A 90 15.53 11.22 0.73
C ALA A 90 14.70 10.43 1.76
N ILE A 91 13.93 9.45 1.29
CA ILE A 91 13.11 8.57 2.11
C ILE A 91 13.54 7.13 1.86
N THR A 92 13.77 6.37 2.95
CA THR A 92 13.94 4.93 2.89
C THR A 92 12.60 4.29 3.27
N PRO A 93 11.85 3.74 2.29
CA PRO A 93 10.55 3.15 2.61
C PRO A 93 10.71 1.83 3.35
N GLU A 94 9.81 1.57 4.29
CA GLU A 94 9.67 0.26 4.90
C GLU A 94 8.95 -0.68 3.93
N ARG A 95 9.25 -1.97 4.00
CA ARG A 95 8.70 -3.00 3.10
C ARG A 95 8.00 -4.07 3.91
N ILE A 96 6.78 -4.41 3.54
CA ILE A 96 6.03 -5.50 4.15
C ILE A 96 5.46 -6.38 3.04
N ILE A 97 5.65 -7.70 3.17
CA ILE A 97 4.99 -8.70 2.33
C ILE A 97 4.05 -9.48 3.23
N ARG A 98 2.80 -9.59 2.82
CA ARG A 98 1.76 -10.36 3.53
C ARG A 98 1.07 -11.31 2.55
N GLU A 99 0.64 -12.44 3.07
CA GLU A 99 -0.13 -13.43 2.32
C GLU A 99 -1.54 -13.52 2.91
N GLY A 100 -2.56 -13.52 2.07
CA GLY A 100 -3.95 -13.69 2.50
C GLY A 100 -4.93 -12.75 1.85
N ASP A 101 -6.05 -12.52 2.52
CA ASP A 101 -7.09 -11.61 2.08
C ASP A 101 -6.61 -10.16 2.15
N PRO A 102 -6.74 -9.36 1.07
CA PRO A 102 -6.19 -8.00 1.03
C PRO A 102 -6.68 -7.10 2.16
N VAL A 103 -7.97 -7.03 2.42
CA VAL A 103 -8.51 -6.14 3.46
C VAL A 103 -8.04 -6.58 4.84
N ALA A 104 -8.07 -7.88 5.12
CA ALA A 104 -7.62 -8.42 6.40
C ALA A 104 -6.15 -8.12 6.65
N GLN A 105 -5.30 -8.25 5.63
CA GLN A 105 -3.87 -7.98 5.76
C GLN A 105 -3.56 -6.49 5.92
N ILE A 106 -4.30 -5.63 5.25
CA ILE A 106 -4.18 -4.18 5.42
C ILE A 106 -4.56 -3.78 6.85
N LEU A 107 -5.68 -4.27 7.35
CA LEU A 107 -6.13 -3.98 8.71
C LEU A 107 -5.14 -4.51 9.77
N ASP A 108 -4.58 -5.69 9.56
CA ASP A 108 -3.57 -6.26 10.45
C ASP A 108 -2.28 -5.42 10.46
N ALA A 109 -1.82 -4.97 9.30
CA ALA A 109 -0.65 -4.10 9.20
C ALA A 109 -0.88 -2.78 9.95
N ILE A 110 -2.06 -2.19 9.81
CA ILE A 110 -2.42 -0.95 10.52
C ILE A 110 -2.46 -1.19 12.04
N ASP A 111 -3.02 -2.31 12.47
CA ASP A 111 -3.10 -2.65 13.90
C ASP A 111 -1.71 -2.82 14.52
N LYS A 112 -0.77 -3.39 13.78
CA LYS A 112 0.59 -3.67 14.27
C LYS A 112 1.55 -2.50 14.21
N ASP A 113 1.21 -1.44 13.47
CA ASP A 113 2.05 -0.23 13.39
C ASP A 113 1.22 1.00 13.77
N ALA A 114 1.35 1.43 15.01
CA ALA A 114 0.59 2.53 15.57
C ALA A 114 0.92 3.89 14.93
N ASP A 115 1.99 3.98 14.16
CA ASP A 115 2.41 5.21 13.47
C ASP A 115 1.77 5.37 12.09
N LEU A 116 1.09 4.35 11.57
CA LEU A 116 0.36 4.47 10.32
C LEU A 116 -0.83 5.41 10.51
N ALA A 117 -0.80 6.52 9.76
CA ALA A 117 -1.75 7.62 9.89
C ALA A 117 -2.66 7.78 8.66
N LEU A 118 -2.30 7.17 7.54
CA LEU A 118 -2.98 7.37 6.27
C LEU A 118 -2.77 6.15 5.38
N LEU A 119 -3.82 5.70 4.70
CA LEU A 119 -3.73 4.74 3.60
C LEU A 119 -3.90 5.49 2.28
N VAL A 120 -3.00 5.28 1.33
CA VAL A 120 -3.09 5.87 -0.02
C VAL A 120 -3.32 4.77 -1.04
N LEU A 121 -4.35 4.93 -1.84
CA LEU A 121 -4.71 4.05 -2.94
C LEU A 121 -4.76 4.84 -4.24
N ALA A 122 -4.52 4.17 -5.36
CA ALA A 122 -4.71 4.77 -6.68
C ALA A 122 -5.91 4.12 -7.38
N ALA A 123 -6.72 4.94 -8.03
CA ALA A 123 -7.89 4.49 -8.76
C ALA A 123 -7.59 4.34 -10.25
N ASN A 124 -8.06 3.24 -10.84
CA ASN A 124 -7.99 3.06 -12.29
C ASN A 124 -8.82 4.15 -12.96
N PRO A 125 -8.25 4.91 -13.92
CA PRO A 125 -8.96 6.01 -14.59
C PRO A 125 -9.89 5.54 -15.71
N GLY A 126 -9.86 4.26 -16.07
CA GLY A 126 -10.66 3.72 -17.17
C GLY A 126 -12.13 3.49 -16.82
N PRO A 127 -12.96 3.14 -17.84
CA PRO A 127 -14.39 2.96 -17.66
C PRO A 127 -14.78 1.71 -16.89
N GLU A 128 -13.85 0.82 -16.62
CA GLU A 128 -14.06 -0.43 -15.90
C GLU A 128 -14.25 -0.24 -14.39
N GLY A 129 -14.08 0.97 -13.88
CA GLY A 129 -14.19 1.30 -12.48
C GLY A 129 -12.84 1.41 -11.78
N PRO A 130 -12.84 1.80 -10.50
CA PRO A 130 -11.62 2.20 -9.79
C PRO A 130 -10.68 1.05 -9.42
N GLY A 131 -11.11 -0.18 -9.60
CA GLY A 131 -10.35 -1.37 -9.26
C GLY A 131 -10.89 -2.11 -8.04
N PRO A 132 -10.54 -3.42 -7.91
CA PRO A 132 -11.13 -4.26 -6.87
C PRO A 132 -10.73 -3.85 -5.45
N LEU A 133 -9.51 -3.39 -5.23
CA LEU A 133 -9.06 -3.01 -3.90
C LEU A 133 -9.83 -1.78 -3.38
N ILE A 134 -10.03 -0.77 -4.22
CA ILE A 134 -10.82 0.40 -3.85
C ILE A 134 -12.25 0.01 -3.54
N THR A 135 -12.84 -0.86 -4.34
CA THR A 135 -14.19 -1.36 -4.10
C THR A 135 -14.29 -2.08 -2.75
N MET A 136 -13.32 -2.92 -2.41
CA MET A 136 -13.29 -3.63 -1.13
C MET A 136 -13.11 -2.66 0.06
N ILE A 137 -12.19 -1.71 -0.05
CA ILE A 137 -11.91 -0.75 1.03
C ILE A 137 -13.10 0.20 1.23
N THR A 138 -13.69 0.72 0.16
CA THR A 138 -14.87 1.60 0.29
C THR A 138 -16.08 0.88 0.87
N GLY A 139 -16.18 -0.43 0.66
CA GLY A 139 -17.22 -1.24 1.28
C GLY A 139 -17.15 -1.30 2.81
N VAL A 140 -15.97 -1.08 3.40
CA VAL A 140 -15.74 -1.10 4.85
C VAL A 140 -15.29 0.26 5.40
N ILE A 141 -15.37 1.31 4.58
CA ILE A 141 -14.79 2.62 4.93
C ILE A 141 -15.41 3.23 6.19
N GLY A 142 -16.67 2.93 6.47
CA GLY A 142 -17.36 3.49 7.65
C GLY A 142 -16.76 3.09 8.99
N SER A 143 -15.98 2.01 9.03
CA SER A 143 -15.30 1.53 10.23
C SER A 143 -13.78 1.41 10.06
N PHE A 144 -13.24 2.00 8.99
CA PHE A 144 -11.81 1.91 8.72
C PHE A 144 -11.01 2.71 9.75
N PRO A 145 -9.90 2.17 10.32
CA PRO A 145 -9.24 2.77 11.48
C PRO A 145 -8.40 4.03 11.19
N ILE A 146 -8.08 4.32 9.93
CA ILE A 146 -7.32 5.51 9.53
C ILE A 146 -7.95 6.12 8.27
N PRO A 147 -7.69 7.41 7.99
CA PRO A 147 -8.13 8.02 6.74
C PRO A 147 -7.60 7.31 5.51
N VAL A 148 -8.38 7.34 4.44
CA VAL A 148 -8.01 6.78 3.15
C VAL A 148 -8.02 7.89 2.11
N THR A 149 -6.90 8.07 1.44
CA THR A 149 -6.78 8.99 0.30
C THR A 149 -6.76 8.17 -0.98
N ILE A 150 -7.64 8.49 -1.91
CA ILE A 150 -7.71 7.85 -3.21
C ILE A 150 -7.22 8.83 -4.27
N VAL A 151 -6.14 8.46 -4.97
CA VAL A 151 -5.52 9.29 -6.00
C VAL A 151 -5.99 8.77 -7.36
N ALA A 152 -6.50 9.67 -8.19
CA ALA A 152 -6.88 9.29 -9.56
C ALA A 152 -5.63 8.85 -10.35
N GLY A 153 -5.75 7.74 -11.06
CA GLY A 153 -4.62 7.11 -11.75
C GLY A 153 -4.08 7.88 -12.96
N ASP A 154 -4.79 8.91 -13.41
CA ASP A 154 -4.39 9.76 -14.53
C ASP A 154 -3.83 11.14 -14.12
N LEU A 155 -3.68 11.39 -12.82
CA LEU A 155 -3.02 12.62 -12.36
C LEU A 155 -1.54 12.62 -12.74
N SER A 156 -1.05 13.75 -13.20
CA SER A 156 0.37 13.94 -13.50
C SER A 156 1.19 14.13 -12.21
N ASP A 157 2.51 14.01 -12.33
CA ASP A 157 3.42 14.34 -11.21
C ASP A 157 3.21 15.78 -10.75
N THR A 158 3.04 16.72 -11.70
CA THR A 158 2.81 18.13 -11.39
C THR A 158 1.50 18.34 -10.62
N ASP A 159 0.43 17.65 -11.03
CA ASP A 159 -0.86 17.72 -10.31
C ASP A 159 -0.72 17.21 -8.88
N ILE A 160 -0.06 16.07 -8.70
CA ILE A 160 0.14 15.49 -7.37
C ILE A 160 1.02 16.39 -6.50
N ASP A 161 2.05 17.02 -7.06
CA ASP A 161 2.90 17.96 -6.34
C ASP A 161 2.09 19.14 -5.78
N ALA A 162 1.07 19.57 -6.49
CA ALA A 162 0.21 20.66 -6.05
C ALA A 162 -0.80 20.23 -4.97
N LEU A 163 -1.10 18.93 -4.86
CA LEU A 163 -2.17 18.39 -4.01
C LEU A 163 -1.66 17.65 -2.77
N SER A 164 -0.41 17.30 -2.72
CA SER A 164 0.13 16.46 -1.64
C SER A 164 0.89 17.28 -0.56
#